data_71ee4cdb594ea1edde2b4646264eddde
#
_entry.id   71ee4cdb594ea1edde2b4646264eddde
#
_cell.length_a   1.000
_cell.length_b   1.000
_cell.length_c   1.000
_cell.angle_alpha   90.00
_cell.angle_beta   90.00
_cell.angle_gamma   90.00
#
_symmetry.space_group_name_H-M   'P 1'
#
loop_
_entity.id
_entity.type
_entity.pdbx_description
1 polymer ?
#
loop_
_entity_poly.entity_id
_entity_poly.type
_entity_poly.pdbx_seq_one_letter_code
_entity_poly.pdbx_strand_id
1 'polypeptide(L)'
;MTKWSPNSWRSMPIQQVPAYPDAAALAETEARLATFPPLVFAGEARKLKKQLAAVANGEAFLLQGGDCAESFVEHGADNIRDFFRVFLQMSVVLTFAGAQPVVKVGRIAGQFAKPRSADNETKGDVTLPSYRGDIINGPAFDEKSRVPDPARQEMAYRQSAATLNLLRAFAQGGYASLENVHKWMLGFVSNSPQGERYEALANRITETMDFMKAVGITSETNYALRETDFYTSHEALLLGYEQALTRIDSTSGDWYATSGHMIWIGDRTRQLDHAHVEYCRGVKNPLGLKCGPSITPDNLLKLIDALNPENEAGRLTLIARFGHDKVGEHLPKLIRAVEKEGRKVVWSCDPMHGNTITAAGYKTRPFDRILSEVQSFFDIHRSEGSHPGGIHVEMTGKNVTECTGGARAITAEELQDRYHTHCDPRLNADQAIELAFLVSELLRKGTATEQKQAVNA
;
A
#
# COMPACT_ATOMS: atom_id res chain seq x y z
N MET A 1 26.74 15.66 -8.34
CA MET A 1 26.24 14.27 -8.24
C MET A 1 26.66 13.49 -9.47
N THR A 2 27.16 12.27 -9.31
CA THR A 2 27.46 11.37 -10.43
C THR A 2 26.19 11.13 -11.26
N LYS A 3 26.36 10.99 -12.58
CA LYS A 3 25.23 10.69 -13.48
C LYS A 3 24.60 9.37 -13.04
N TRP A 4 23.29 9.37 -12.79
CA TRP A 4 22.55 8.19 -12.36
C TRP A 4 22.46 7.17 -13.51
N SER A 5 22.47 5.89 -13.14
CA SER A 5 22.17 4.76 -14.01
C SER A 5 21.46 3.65 -13.19
N PRO A 6 20.74 2.70 -13.82
CA PRO A 6 20.02 1.66 -13.08
C PRO A 6 20.88 0.82 -12.13
N ASN A 7 22.20 0.79 -12.32
CA ASN A 7 23.16 0.05 -11.51
C ASN A 7 24.02 0.93 -10.58
N SER A 8 23.81 2.26 -10.53
CA SER A 8 24.61 3.19 -9.70
C SER A 8 24.52 2.86 -8.20
N TRP A 9 23.42 2.28 -7.76
CA TRP A 9 23.21 1.83 -6.38
C TRP A 9 24.20 0.74 -5.93
N ARG A 10 24.78 -0.03 -6.86
CA ARG A 10 25.69 -1.16 -6.52
C ARG A 10 26.99 -0.71 -5.89
N SER A 11 27.35 0.55 -6.04
CA SER A 11 28.53 1.18 -5.40
C SER A 11 28.23 1.82 -4.05
N MET A 12 26.95 1.82 -3.62
CA MET A 12 26.49 2.46 -2.38
C MET A 12 26.39 1.44 -1.24
N PRO A 13 26.53 1.88 0.02
CA PRO A 13 26.18 1.03 1.16
C PRO A 13 24.74 0.54 1.05
N ILE A 14 24.49 -0.71 1.40
CA ILE A 14 23.15 -1.31 1.31
C ILE A 14 22.84 -2.08 2.59
N GLN A 15 21.58 -2.00 3.03
CA GLN A 15 21.06 -2.74 4.18
C GLN A 15 19.98 -3.73 3.73
N GLN A 16 19.63 -4.67 4.60
CA GLN A 16 18.58 -5.65 4.37
C GLN A 16 18.83 -6.61 3.17
N VAL A 17 20.09 -6.80 2.79
CA VAL A 17 20.48 -7.69 1.69
C VAL A 17 20.47 -9.14 2.18
N PRO A 18 19.79 -10.06 1.47
CA PRO A 18 19.89 -11.48 1.76
C PRO A 18 21.29 -12.01 1.40
N ALA A 19 21.84 -12.89 2.25
CA ALA A 19 23.09 -13.57 1.95
C ALA A 19 22.82 -14.79 1.04
N TYR A 20 22.86 -14.59 -0.27
CA TYR A 20 22.74 -15.67 -1.24
C TYR A 20 24.04 -16.50 -1.26
N PRO A 21 23.97 -17.83 -1.08
CA PRO A 21 25.17 -18.68 -1.03
C PRO A 21 25.87 -18.79 -2.39
N ASP A 22 25.14 -18.62 -3.49
CA ASP A 22 25.65 -18.69 -4.86
C ASP A 22 25.44 -17.35 -5.59
N ALA A 23 26.51 -16.55 -5.64
CA ALA A 23 26.51 -15.27 -6.32
C ALA A 23 26.42 -15.40 -7.85
N ALA A 24 26.90 -16.51 -8.42
CA ALA A 24 26.81 -16.76 -9.87
C ALA A 24 25.37 -17.07 -10.27
N ALA A 25 24.67 -17.92 -9.52
CA ALA A 25 23.26 -18.21 -9.72
C ALA A 25 22.38 -16.95 -9.55
N LEU A 26 22.72 -16.06 -8.60
CA LEU A 26 22.03 -14.78 -8.46
C LEU A 26 22.21 -13.90 -9.70
N ALA A 27 23.45 -13.73 -10.17
CA ALA A 27 23.75 -12.92 -11.35
C ALA A 27 23.07 -13.48 -12.62
N GLU A 28 23.04 -14.80 -12.77
CA GLU A 28 22.34 -15.45 -13.87
C GLU A 28 20.82 -15.22 -13.81
N THR A 29 20.22 -15.32 -12.63
CA THR A 29 18.79 -15.05 -12.43
C THR A 29 18.45 -13.58 -12.75
N GLU A 30 19.24 -12.63 -12.28
CA GLU A 30 19.06 -11.20 -12.61
C GLU A 30 19.21 -10.95 -14.12
N ALA A 31 20.16 -11.60 -14.78
CA ALA A 31 20.34 -11.50 -16.23
C ALA A 31 19.14 -12.08 -17.02
N ARG A 32 18.57 -13.21 -16.58
CA ARG A 32 17.35 -13.77 -17.19
C ARG A 32 16.15 -12.86 -16.98
N LEU A 33 15.93 -12.33 -15.77
CA LEU A 33 14.84 -11.37 -15.47
C LEU A 33 14.94 -10.12 -16.34
N ALA A 34 16.15 -9.67 -16.65
CA ALA A 34 16.35 -8.50 -17.53
C ALA A 34 15.83 -8.74 -18.97
N THR A 35 15.66 -9.98 -19.39
CA THR A 35 15.07 -10.34 -20.69
C THR A 35 13.56 -10.50 -20.66
N PHE A 36 12.94 -10.53 -19.47
CA PHE A 36 11.49 -10.73 -19.33
C PHE A 36 10.71 -9.47 -19.71
N PRO A 37 9.47 -9.61 -20.16
CA PRO A 37 8.59 -8.46 -20.43
C PRO A 37 8.40 -7.57 -19.19
N PRO A 38 8.19 -6.27 -19.35
CA PRO A 38 7.82 -5.40 -18.25
C PRO A 38 6.46 -5.82 -17.66
N LEU A 39 6.31 -5.76 -16.34
CA LEU A 39 5.03 -6.04 -15.67
C LEU A 39 4.05 -4.88 -15.82
N VAL A 40 4.57 -3.65 -15.83
CA VAL A 40 3.80 -2.42 -16.03
C VAL A 40 4.51 -1.49 -17.02
N PHE A 41 3.77 -0.56 -17.61
CA PHE A 41 4.30 0.41 -18.57
C PHE A 41 4.46 1.81 -17.95
N ALA A 42 5.43 2.56 -18.48
CA ALA A 42 5.69 3.93 -18.07
C ALA A 42 4.44 4.83 -18.16
N GLY A 43 3.59 4.62 -19.17
CA GLY A 43 2.32 5.35 -19.33
C GLY A 43 1.36 5.16 -18.17
N GLU A 44 1.26 3.93 -17.61
CA GLU A 44 0.43 3.64 -16.44
C GLU A 44 1.00 4.33 -15.20
N ALA A 45 2.33 4.31 -15.01
CA ALA A 45 3.00 5.01 -13.91
C ALA A 45 2.82 6.54 -13.99
N ARG A 46 2.88 7.12 -15.19
CA ARG A 46 2.58 8.56 -15.42
C ARG A 46 1.12 8.89 -15.10
N LYS A 47 0.17 8.03 -15.50
CA LYS A 47 -1.25 8.21 -15.17
C LYS A 47 -1.47 8.19 -13.66
N LEU A 48 -0.86 7.23 -12.95
CA LEU A 48 -0.91 7.18 -11.49
C LEU A 48 -0.30 8.44 -10.86
N LYS A 49 0.86 8.90 -11.33
CA LYS A 49 1.50 10.11 -10.83
C LYS A 49 0.61 11.35 -10.96
N LYS A 50 -0.10 11.48 -12.07
CA LYS A 50 -1.09 12.55 -12.27
C LYS A 50 -2.26 12.46 -11.28
N GLN A 51 -2.76 11.26 -10.99
CA GLN A 51 -3.82 11.07 -9.99
C GLN A 51 -3.31 11.36 -8.56
N LEU A 52 -2.08 10.97 -8.23
CA LEU A 52 -1.46 11.30 -6.95
C LEU A 52 -1.17 12.81 -6.82
N ALA A 53 -0.97 13.53 -7.92
CA ALA A 53 -0.90 15.00 -7.89
C ALA A 53 -2.23 15.61 -7.44
N ALA A 54 -3.37 15.09 -7.90
CA ALA A 54 -4.68 15.50 -7.39
C ALA A 54 -4.85 15.19 -5.89
N VAL A 55 -4.30 14.06 -5.42
CA VAL A 55 -4.27 13.75 -3.97
C VAL A 55 -3.44 14.79 -3.20
N ALA A 56 -2.26 15.15 -3.69
CA ALA A 56 -1.41 16.16 -3.06
C ALA A 56 -2.08 17.54 -2.98
N ASN A 57 -2.98 17.85 -3.92
CA ASN A 57 -3.76 19.08 -3.95
C ASN A 57 -5.07 19.03 -3.13
N GLY A 58 -5.39 17.89 -2.50
CA GLY A 58 -6.65 17.72 -1.77
C GLY A 58 -7.88 17.43 -2.64
N GLU A 59 -7.68 17.12 -3.93
CA GLU A 59 -8.74 16.89 -4.93
C GLU A 59 -9.11 15.39 -5.06
N ALA A 60 -8.35 14.49 -4.45
CA ALA A 60 -8.56 13.05 -4.45
C ALA A 60 -8.02 12.42 -3.16
N PHE A 61 -8.37 11.17 -2.90
CA PHE A 61 -7.91 10.40 -1.74
C PHE A 61 -7.17 9.13 -2.18
N LEU A 62 -6.04 8.82 -1.54
CA LEU A 62 -5.27 7.60 -1.81
C LEU A 62 -5.73 6.45 -0.90
N LEU A 63 -6.24 5.39 -1.48
CA LEU A 63 -6.38 4.09 -0.83
C LEU A 63 -5.25 3.19 -1.29
N GLN A 64 -4.27 2.91 -0.41
CA GLN A 64 -3.21 1.95 -0.65
C GLN A 64 -3.36 0.78 0.33
N GLY A 65 -3.49 -0.44 -0.15
CA GLY A 65 -3.72 -1.59 0.73
C GLY A 65 -3.48 -2.93 0.07
N GLY A 66 -3.30 -3.95 0.89
CA GLY A 66 -3.11 -5.34 0.45
C GLY A 66 -2.15 -6.10 1.35
N ASP A 67 -1.44 -7.08 0.79
CA ASP A 67 -0.69 -8.02 1.60
C ASP A 67 0.48 -7.38 2.38
N CYS A 68 0.76 -7.97 3.54
CA CYS A 68 1.99 -7.70 4.28
C CYS A 68 3.21 -8.18 3.50
N ALA A 69 3.19 -9.46 3.10
CA ALA A 69 4.07 -10.07 2.12
C ALA A 69 3.27 -11.19 1.44
N GLU A 70 3.18 -11.10 0.12
CA GLU A 70 2.53 -12.13 -0.69
C GLU A 70 3.21 -13.49 -0.52
N SER A 71 2.41 -14.55 -0.46
CA SER A 71 2.90 -15.92 -0.35
C SER A 71 2.65 -16.69 -1.63
N PHE A 72 3.64 -17.48 -2.06
CA PHE A 72 3.52 -18.33 -3.23
C PHE A 72 2.40 -19.37 -3.11
N VAL A 73 2.16 -19.86 -1.90
CA VAL A 73 1.09 -20.86 -1.64
C VAL A 73 -0.30 -20.24 -1.59
N GLU A 74 -0.41 -18.96 -1.31
CA GLU A 74 -1.69 -18.24 -1.31
C GLU A 74 -2.05 -17.67 -2.70
N HIS A 75 -1.15 -17.76 -3.69
CA HIS A 75 -1.41 -17.29 -5.04
C HIS A 75 -2.51 -18.13 -5.71
N GLY A 76 -3.64 -17.50 -5.99
CA GLY A 76 -4.79 -18.16 -6.60
C GLY A 76 -5.86 -17.16 -7.02
N ALA A 77 -6.68 -17.56 -8.01
CA ALA A 77 -7.72 -16.70 -8.59
C ALA A 77 -8.72 -16.20 -7.55
N ASP A 78 -9.14 -17.06 -6.60
CA ASP A 78 -10.08 -16.70 -5.55
C ASP A 78 -9.49 -15.64 -4.60
N ASN A 79 -8.24 -15.79 -4.20
CA ASN A 79 -7.58 -14.83 -3.30
C ASN A 79 -7.43 -13.46 -3.97
N ILE A 80 -7.05 -13.41 -5.25
CA ILE A 80 -6.92 -12.18 -6.03
C ILE A 80 -8.30 -11.52 -6.20
N ARG A 81 -9.33 -12.32 -6.55
CA ARG A 81 -10.71 -11.85 -6.69
C ARG A 81 -11.25 -11.26 -5.38
N ASP A 82 -11.11 -11.99 -4.28
CA ASP A 82 -11.68 -11.60 -2.99
C ASP A 82 -10.96 -10.36 -2.42
N PHE A 83 -9.64 -10.28 -2.58
CA PHE A 83 -8.88 -9.06 -2.30
C PHE A 83 -9.41 -7.87 -3.10
N PHE A 84 -9.52 -8.01 -4.42
CA PHE A 84 -9.97 -6.94 -5.31
C PHE A 84 -11.40 -6.49 -4.98
N ARG A 85 -12.29 -7.44 -4.67
CA ARG A 85 -13.66 -7.16 -4.24
C ARG A 85 -13.71 -6.29 -2.98
N VAL A 86 -13.00 -6.67 -1.92
CA VAL A 86 -12.95 -5.91 -0.66
C VAL A 86 -12.36 -4.51 -0.91
N PHE A 87 -11.30 -4.43 -1.70
CA PHE A 87 -10.67 -3.15 -2.05
C PHE A 87 -11.63 -2.21 -2.78
N LEU A 88 -12.42 -2.72 -3.72
CA LEU A 88 -13.45 -1.93 -4.42
C LEU A 88 -14.57 -1.47 -3.48
N GLN A 89 -15.03 -2.33 -2.57
CA GLN A 89 -16.02 -1.94 -1.57
C GLN A 89 -15.52 -0.79 -0.70
N MET A 90 -14.28 -0.86 -0.20
CA MET A 90 -13.64 0.24 0.53
C MET A 90 -13.60 1.52 -0.32
N SER A 91 -13.19 1.41 -1.59
CA SER A 91 -13.05 2.58 -2.44
C SER A 91 -14.37 3.28 -2.74
N VAL A 92 -15.47 2.54 -2.92
CA VAL A 92 -16.81 3.11 -3.14
C VAL A 92 -17.30 3.86 -1.89
N VAL A 93 -17.12 3.27 -0.70
CA VAL A 93 -17.47 3.90 0.58
C VAL A 93 -16.71 5.23 0.74
N LEU A 94 -15.41 5.23 0.49
CA LEU A 94 -14.56 6.41 0.63
C LEU A 94 -14.88 7.48 -0.45
N THR A 95 -15.11 7.06 -1.70
CA THR A 95 -15.48 7.97 -2.79
C THR A 95 -16.78 8.70 -2.47
N PHE A 96 -17.79 7.96 -2.04
CA PHE A 96 -19.11 8.53 -1.77
C PHE A 96 -19.07 9.47 -0.56
N ALA A 97 -18.34 9.11 0.49
CA ALA A 97 -18.25 9.92 1.70
C ALA A 97 -17.42 11.18 1.54
N GLY A 98 -16.28 11.09 0.85
CA GLY A 98 -15.39 12.20 0.59
C GLY A 98 -15.86 13.12 -0.53
N ALA A 99 -16.86 12.68 -1.34
CA ALA A 99 -17.29 13.35 -2.56
C ALA A 99 -16.12 13.67 -3.51
N GLN A 100 -15.09 12.80 -3.53
CA GLN A 100 -13.87 12.96 -4.31
C GLN A 100 -13.39 11.61 -4.85
N PRO A 101 -12.63 11.60 -5.96
CA PRO A 101 -12.06 10.38 -6.51
C PRO A 101 -11.13 9.66 -5.52
N VAL A 102 -11.18 8.32 -5.53
CA VAL A 102 -10.23 7.48 -4.78
C VAL A 102 -9.23 6.87 -5.75
N VAL A 103 -7.94 7.16 -5.53
CA VAL A 103 -6.82 6.54 -6.24
C VAL A 103 -6.53 5.20 -5.59
N LYS A 104 -6.65 4.12 -6.38
CA LYS A 104 -6.60 2.73 -5.92
C LYS A 104 -5.23 2.11 -6.20
N VAL A 105 -4.45 1.83 -5.15
CA VAL A 105 -3.10 1.27 -5.25
C VAL A 105 -2.99 0.02 -4.38
N GLY A 106 -2.94 -1.16 -5.00
CA GLY A 106 -2.79 -2.43 -4.31
C GLY A 106 -1.36 -2.68 -3.84
N ARG A 107 -1.18 -3.22 -2.65
CA ARG A 107 0.05 -3.87 -2.18
C ARG A 107 -0.01 -5.32 -2.63
N ILE A 108 0.17 -5.56 -3.91
CA ILE A 108 -0.03 -6.85 -4.57
C ILE A 108 0.75 -6.88 -5.89
N ALA A 109 1.02 -8.07 -6.39
CA ALA A 109 1.76 -8.31 -7.62
C ALA A 109 3.21 -7.78 -7.58
N GLY A 110 3.90 -8.07 -6.47
CA GLY A 110 5.28 -7.65 -6.22
C GLY A 110 5.68 -7.57 -4.75
N GLN A 111 4.73 -7.57 -3.82
CA GLN A 111 5.02 -7.43 -2.39
C GLN A 111 5.42 -8.78 -1.77
N PHE A 112 6.48 -9.42 -2.27
CA PHE A 112 6.97 -10.72 -1.80
C PHE A 112 8.15 -10.63 -0.85
N ALA A 113 8.74 -9.45 -0.65
CA ALA A 113 9.88 -9.23 0.22
C ALA A 113 9.51 -8.41 1.46
N LYS A 114 10.18 -8.69 2.58
CA LYS A 114 9.99 -7.96 3.83
C LYS A 114 11.32 -7.71 4.56
N PRO A 115 11.59 -6.48 5.00
CA PRO A 115 12.73 -6.18 5.85
C PRO A 115 12.54 -6.79 7.24
N ARG A 116 13.61 -7.26 7.85
CA ARG A 116 13.58 -7.88 9.18
C ARG A 116 14.43 -7.10 10.17
N SER A 117 14.00 -7.10 11.43
CA SER A 117 14.75 -6.46 12.51
C SER A 117 15.99 -7.26 12.92
N ALA A 118 15.95 -8.58 12.72
CA ALA A 118 17.07 -9.50 13.00
C ALA A 118 17.34 -10.36 11.78
N ASP A 119 18.62 -10.66 11.52
CA ASP A 119 19.04 -11.50 10.41
C ASP A 119 18.69 -12.96 10.61
N ASN A 120 18.56 -13.38 11.86
CA ASN A 120 18.25 -14.75 12.24
C ASN A 120 17.03 -14.83 13.16
N GLU A 121 16.36 -15.97 13.15
CA GLU A 121 15.30 -16.38 14.07
C GLU A 121 15.77 -17.61 14.87
N THR A 122 15.48 -17.64 16.19
CA THR A 122 15.80 -18.78 17.05
C THR A 122 14.51 -19.41 17.57
N LYS A 123 14.41 -20.74 17.44
CA LYS A 123 13.35 -21.55 18.05
C LYS A 123 13.98 -22.73 18.79
N GLY A 124 13.84 -22.76 20.12
CA GLY A 124 14.60 -23.70 20.97
C GLY A 124 16.10 -23.47 20.78
N ASP A 125 16.85 -24.53 20.50
CA ASP A 125 18.31 -24.50 20.30
C ASP A 125 18.72 -24.27 18.83
N VAL A 126 17.76 -24.12 17.91
CA VAL A 126 18.01 -23.96 16.47
C VAL A 126 17.92 -22.49 16.08
N THR A 127 18.98 -21.98 15.44
CA THR A 127 19.03 -20.62 14.88
C THR A 127 19.17 -20.71 13.34
N LEU A 128 18.25 -20.09 12.62
CA LEU A 128 18.19 -20.08 11.16
C LEU A 128 18.02 -18.65 10.63
N PRO A 129 18.35 -18.38 9.35
CA PRO A 129 18.06 -17.10 8.74
C PRO A 129 16.56 -16.72 8.87
N SER A 130 16.30 -15.46 9.13
CA SER A 130 14.93 -14.95 9.21
C SER A 130 14.20 -15.17 7.88
N TYR A 131 12.90 -15.49 7.96
CA TYR A 131 12.05 -15.47 6.79
C TYR A 131 11.91 -14.02 6.29
N ARG A 132 12.32 -13.77 5.05
CA ARG A 132 12.35 -12.43 4.44
C ARG A 132 11.36 -12.26 3.29
N GLY A 133 10.43 -13.21 3.15
CA GLY A 133 9.43 -13.25 2.09
C GLY A 133 9.77 -14.25 0.99
N ASP A 134 8.72 -14.72 0.32
CA ASP A 134 8.81 -15.85 -0.62
C ASP A 134 9.73 -15.62 -1.83
N ILE A 135 9.97 -14.37 -2.22
CA ILE A 135 10.94 -14.03 -3.27
C ILE A 135 12.40 -14.34 -2.85
N ILE A 136 12.67 -14.48 -1.55
CA ILE A 136 14.01 -14.66 -0.99
C ILE A 136 14.20 -16.08 -0.47
N ASN A 137 13.32 -16.52 0.46
CA ASN A 137 13.41 -17.82 1.13
C ASN A 137 12.04 -18.34 1.54
N GLY A 138 11.97 -19.60 2.00
CA GLY A 138 10.71 -20.23 2.38
C GLY A 138 10.31 -19.95 3.83
N PRO A 139 8.99 -20.02 4.17
CA PRO A 139 8.47 -19.75 5.51
C PRO A 139 8.72 -20.89 6.52
N ALA A 140 8.92 -22.12 6.08
CA ALA A 140 9.17 -23.25 6.97
C ALA A 140 10.46 -23.04 7.80
N PHE A 141 10.43 -23.44 9.05
CA PHE A 141 11.59 -23.28 9.95
C PHE A 141 12.52 -24.49 9.85
N ASP A 142 13.17 -24.66 8.69
CA ASP A 142 14.19 -25.66 8.42
C ASP A 142 15.32 -25.05 7.55
N GLU A 143 16.50 -25.67 7.57
CA GLU A 143 17.68 -25.15 6.87
C GLU A 143 17.45 -24.98 5.38
N LYS A 144 16.81 -25.94 4.71
CA LYS A 144 16.58 -25.91 3.27
C LYS A 144 15.66 -24.76 2.87
N SER A 145 14.60 -24.52 3.64
CA SER A 145 13.62 -23.47 3.36
C SER A 145 14.18 -22.07 3.63
N ARG A 146 15.07 -21.94 4.64
CA ARG A 146 15.56 -20.62 5.09
C ARG A 146 16.79 -20.12 4.34
N VAL A 147 17.45 -20.96 3.56
CA VAL A 147 18.54 -20.51 2.68
C VAL A 147 17.96 -19.67 1.54
N PRO A 148 18.47 -18.43 1.30
CA PRO A 148 18.04 -17.60 0.17
C PRO A 148 18.31 -18.31 -1.18
N ASP A 149 17.29 -18.34 -2.05
CA ASP A 149 17.35 -18.99 -3.36
C ASP A 149 17.00 -17.96 -4.46
N PRO A 150 17.94 -17.64 -5.38
CA PRO A 150 17.70 -16.69 -6.46
C PRO A 150 16.57 -17.09 -7.42
N ALA A 151 16.35 -18.40 -7.65
CA ALA A 151 15.30 -18.88 -8.54
C ALA A 151 13.88 -18.46 -8.12
N ARG A 152 13.68 -18.17 -6.84
CA ARG A 152 12.42 -17.67 -6.30
C ARG A 152 12.02 -16.29 -6.88
N GLN A 153 12.97 -15.50 -7.34
CA GLN A 153 12.70 -14.22 -8.00
C GLN A 153 11.93 -14.39 -9.31
N GLU A 154 12.23 -15.43 -10.09
CA GLU A 154 11.46 -15.72 -11.31
C GLU A 154 10.04 -16.21 -10.98
N MET A 155 9.87 -16.98 -9.91
CA MET A 155 8.54 -17.39 -9.46
C MET A 155 7.71 -16.15 -9.04
N ALA A 156 8.31 -15.24 -8.28
CA ALA A 156 7.64 -13.99 -7.90
C ALA A 156 7.24 -13.17 -9.12
N TYR A 157 8.12 -13.04 -10.13
CA TYR A 157 7.79 -12.36 -11.38
C TYR A 157 6.59 -13.03 -12.08
N ARG A 158 6.60 -14.37 -12.22
CA ARG A 158 5.52 -15.11 -12.90
C ARG A 158 4.17 -14.96 -12.19
N GLN A 159 4.17 -15.04 -10.87
CA GLN A 159 2.96 -14.83 -10.07
C GLN A 159 2.49 -13.37 -10.15
N SER A 160 3.40 -12.40 -10.12
CA SER A 160 3.05 -10.98 -10.33
C SER A 160 2.42 -10.74 -11.71
N ALA A 161 2.96 -11.34 -12.76
CA ALA A 161 2.41 -11.24 -14.12
C ALA A 161 0.99 -11.84 -14.21
N ALA A 162 0.76 -13.01 -13.62
CA ALA A 162 -0.55 -13.65 -13.57
C ALA A 162 -1.57 -12.81 -12.77
N THR A 163 -1.14 -12.29 -11.62
CA THR A 163 -1.96 -11.42 -10.77
C THR A 163 -2.36 -10.14 -11.50
N LEU A 164 -1.40 -9.44 -12.13
CA LEU A 164 -1.67 -8.22 -12.91
C LEU A 164 -2.62 -8.47 -14.08
N ASN A 165 -2.44 -9.59 -14.80
CA ASN A 165 -3.34 -9.97 -15.88
C ASN A 165 -4.79 -10.13 -15.39
N LEU A 166 -4.98 -10.82 -14.27
CA LEU A 166 -6.32 -11.04 -13.69
C LEU A 166 -6.93 -9.75 -13.13
N LEU A 167 -6.13 -8.92 -12.47
CA LEU A 167 -6.59 -7.61 -11.97
C LEU A 167 -7.03 -6.68 -13.12
N ARG A 168 -6.28 -6.64 -14.23
CA ARG A 168 -6.67 -5.88 -15.42
C ARG A 168 -7.96 -6.41 -16.03
N ALA A 169 -8.11 -7.74 -16.12
CA ALA A 169 -9.34 -8.34 -16.59
C ALA A 169 -10.56 -7.98 -15.71
N PHE A 170 -10.41 -8.02 -14.39
CA PHE A 170 -11.46 -7.61 -13.46
C PHE A 170 -11.77 -6.11 -13.55
N ALA A 171 -10.74 -5.26 -13.63
CA ALA A 171 -10.91 -3.82 -13.67
C ALA A 171 -11.60 -3.31 -14.95
N GLN A 172 -11.40 -4.00 -16.08
CA GLN A 172 -11.91 -3.58 -17.41
C GLN A 172 -13.05 -4.45 -17.93
N GLY A 173 -13.20 -5.68 -17.40
CA GLY A 173 -14.18 -6.68 -17.89
C GLY A 173 -15.58 -6.57 -17.31
N GLY A 174 -15.92 -5.50 -16.57
CA GLY A 174 -17.24 -5.29 -15.99
C GLY A 174 -17.42 -5.90 -14.59
N TYR A 175 -16.49 -6.70 -14.09
CA TYR A 175 -16.53 -7.21 -12.71
C TYR A 175 -16.50 -6.06 -11.69
N ALA A 176 -15.76 -4.99 -11.99
CA ALA A 176 -15.64 -3.78 -11.17
C ALA A 176 -16.80 -2.80 -11.33
N SER A 177 -17.92 -3.17 -11.98
CA SER A 177 -19.06 -2.28 -12.14
C SER A 177 -19.60 -1.79 -10.80
N LEU A 178 -20.04 -0.54 -10.75
CA LEU A 178 -20.54 0.08 -9.53
C LEU A 178 -21.74 -0.70 -8.96
N GLU A 179 -22.60 -1.27 -9.83
CA GLU A 179 -23.73 -2.09 -9.42
C GLU A 179 -23.28 -3.37 -8.69
N ASN A 180 -22.23 -4.04 -9.19
CA ASN A 180 -21.68 -5.21 -8.52
C ASN A 180 -21.08 -4.87 -7.16
N VAL A 181 -20.25 -3.83 -7.11
CA VAL A 181 -19.61 -3.39 -5.86
C VAL A 181 -20.68 -3.00 -4.83
N HIS A 182 -21.73 -2.29 -5.25
CA HIS A 182 -22.83 -1.92 -4.39
C HIS A 182 -23.58 -3.12 -3.83
N LYS A 183 -23.89 -4.14 -4.64
CA LYS A 183 -24.50 -5.40 -4.16
C LYS A 183 -23.65 -6.08 -3.11
N TRP A 184 -22.34 -6.14 -3.30
CA TRP A 184 -21.43 -6.74 -2.30
C TRP A 184 -21.42 -5.94 -1.00
N MET A 185 -21.48 -4.60 -1.09
CA MET A 185 -21.54 -3.73 0.08
C MET A 185 -22.84 -3.91 0.87
N LEU A 186 -24.00 -4.02 0.21
CA LEU A 186 -25.25 -4.31 0.89
C LEU A 186 -25.20 -5.67 1.61
N GLY A 187 -24.56 -6.68 1.00
CA GLY A 187 -24.32 -7.97 1.63
C GLY A 187 -23.42 -7.87 2.86
N PHE A 188 -22.41 -7.00 2.87
CA PHE A 188 -21.60 -6.73 4.05
C PHE A 188 -22.44 -6.06 5.16
N VAL A 189 -23.16 -4.99 4.85
CA VAL A 189 -23.99 -4.25 5.83
C VAL A 189 -25.01 -5.15 6.49
N SER A 190 -25.71 -5.99 5.72
CA SER A 190 -26.73 -6.92 6.26
C SER A 190 -26.15 -8.02 7.17
N ASN A 191 -24.90 -8.38 7.01
CA ASN A 191 -24.23 -9.43 7.79
C ASN A 191 -23.29 -8.89 8.89
N SER A 192 -23.07 -7.57 8.96
CA SER A 192 -22.23 -6.94 9.97
C SER A 192 -22.95 -6.80 11.30
N PRO A 193 -22.33 -7.12 12.45
CA PRO A 193 -22.87 -6.80 13.76
C PRO A 193 -23.16 -5.32 14.01
N GLN A 194 -22.51 -4.43 13.23
CA GLN A 194 -22.70 -2.97 13.27
C GLN A 194 -23.42 -2.44 12.02
N GLY A 195 -24.18 -3.30 11.31
CA GLY A 195 -24.82 -2.95 10.04
C GLY A 195 -25.68 -1.71 10.11
N GLU A 196 -26.46 -1.53 11.18
CA GLU A 196 -27.31 -0.34 11.40
C GLU A 196 -26.52 0.97 11.33
N ARG A 197 -25.26 1.00 11.81
CA ARG A 197 -24.40 2.18 11.72
C ARG A 197 -24.06 2.56 10.27
N TYR A 198 -23.95 1.57 9.40
CA TYR A 198 -23.53 1.74 8.00
C TYR A 198 -24.70 1.85 7.03
N GLU A 199 -25.90 1.48 7.48
CA GLU A 199 -27.11 1.42 6.66
C GLU A 199 -27.45 2.79 6.04
N ALA A 200 -27.34 3.86 6.80
CA ALA A 200 -27.63 5.20 6.32
C ALA A 200 -26.75 5.62 5.13
N LEU A 201 -25.48 5.24 5.13
CA LEU A 201 -24.58 5.51 4.02
C LEU A 201 -24.89 4.60 2.82
N ALA A 202 -25.14 3.32 3.06
CA ALA A 202 -25.50 2.36 2.02
C ALA A 202 -26.81 2.76 1.29
N ASN A 203 -27.83 3.20 2.02
CA ASN A 203 -29.10 3.66 1.47
C ASN A 203 -28.92 4.91 0.59
N ARG A 204 -28.08 5.87 1.01
CA ARG A 204 -27.77 7.06 0.19
C ARG A 204 -27.05 6.70 -1.11
N ILE A 205 -26.17 5.70 -1.09
CA ILE A 205 -25.54 5.18 -2.32
C ILE A 205 -26.61 4.54 -3.23
N THR A 206 -27.53 3.75 -2.66
CA THR A 206 -28.67 3.17 -3.40
C THR A 206 -29.50 4.25 -4.09
N GLU A 207 -29.95 5.25 -3.34
CA GLU A 207 -30.73 6.38 -3.87
C GLU A 207 -30.02 7.12 -5.00
N THR A 208 -28.71 7.33 -4.84
CA THR A 208 -27.87 7.98 -5.88
C THR A 208 -27.78 7.12 -7.14
N MET A 209 -27.63 5.81 -7.00
CA MET A 209 -27.58 4.89 -8.14
C MET A 209 -28.93 4.79 -8.84
N ASP A 210 -30.03 4.74 -8.11
CA ASP A 210 -31.38 4.73 -8.66
C ASP A 210 -31.68 6.02 -9.43
N PHE A 211 -31.26 7.16 -8.90
CA PHE A 211 -31.33 8.44 -9.63
C PHE A 211 -30.51 8.41 -10.93
N MET A 212 -29.23 7.97 -10.88
CA MET A 212 -28.41 7.87 -12.09
C MET A 212 -29.04 6.97 -13.13
N LYS A 213 -29.56 5.81 -12.72
CA LYS A 213 -30.27 4.89 -13.60
C LYS A 213 -31.52 5.50 -14.22
N ALA A 214 -32.31 6.25 -13.43
CA ALA A 214 -33.52 6.91 -13.91
C ALA A 214 -33.22 7.97 -14.99
N VAL A 215 -32.07 8.63 -14.93
CA VAL A 215 -31.62 9.59 -15.96
C VAL A 215 -30.76 8.95 -17.08
N GLY A 216 -30.70 7.61 -17.13
CA GLY A 216 -30.02 6.87 -18.22
C GLY A 216 -28.52 6.69 -18.05
N ILE A 217 -27.95 7.00 -16.87
CA ILE A 217 -26.54 6.79 -16.56
C ILE A 217 -26.36 5.42 -15.91
N THR A 218 -25.91 4.43 -16.67
CA THR A 218 -25.70 3.04 -16.22
C THR A 218 -24.33 2.54 -16.63
N SER A 219 -23.90 1.38 -16.15
CA SER A 219 -22.65 0.73 -16.57
C SER A 219 -22.63 0.33 -18.05
N GLU A 220 -23.78 0.24 -18.71
CA GLU A 220 -23.88 0.03 -20.15
C GLU A 220 -23.66 1.30 -20.96
N THR A 221 -24.09 2.43 -20.43
CA THR A 221 -24.01 3.74 -21.11
C THR A 221 -22.78 4.56 -20.74
N ASN A 222 -22.12 4.24 -19.60
CA ASN A 222 -20.99 5.01 -19.10
C ASN A 222 -19.85 4.10 -18.59
N TYR A 223 -18.71 4.12 -19.27
CA TYR A 223 -17.52 3.35 -18.90
C TYR A 223 -17.02 3.63 -17.49
N ALA A 224 -17.15 4.86 -16.97
CA ALA A 224 -16.73 5.21 -15.62
C ALA A 224 -17.48 4.47 -14.52
N LEU A 225 -18.66 3.89 -14.81
CA LEU A 225 -19.42 3.05 -13.89
C LEU A 225 -19.11 1.56 -14.07
N ARG A 226 -18.47 1.16 -15.16
CA ARG A 226 -18.16 -0.22 -15.52
C ARG A 226 -16.72 -0.59 -15.23
N GLU A 227 -15.80 0.33 -15.44
CA GLU A 227 -14.36 0.11 -15.39
C GLU A 227 -13.72 0.97 -14.29
N THR A 228 -12.57 0.54 -13.81
CA THR A 228 -11.83 1.31 -12.83
C THR A 228 -10.34 1.24 -13.08
N ASP A 229 -9.61 2.32 -12.75
CA ASP A 229 -8.17 2.25 -12.65
C ASP A 229 -7.78 1.52 -11.37
N PHE A 230 -6.84 0.60 -11.49
CA PHE A 230 -6.23 -0.09 -10.36
C PHE A 230 -4.72 -0.24 -10.60
N TYR A 231 -3.93 0.18 -9.64
CA TYR A 231 -2.48 0.17 -9.71
C TYR A 231 -1.90 -0.77 -8.66
N THR A 232 -0.65 -1.20 -8.85
CA THR A 232 0.06 -2.07 -7.91
C THR A 232 1.29 -1.38 -7.36
N SER A 233 1.68 -1.76 -6.15
CA SER A 233 2.84 -1.22 -5.46
C SER A 233 3.49 -2.25 -4.54
N HIS A 234 4.79 -2.10 -4.29
CA HIS A 234 5.56 -2.93 -3.37
C HIS A 234 6.79 -2.20 -2.82
N GLU A 235 7.38 -2.74 -1.75
CA GLU A 235 8.65 -2.27 -1.23
C GLU A 235 9.80 -2.64 -2.17
N ALA A 236 10.55 -1.66 -2.64
CA ALA A 236 11.74 -1.88 -3.46
C ALA A 236 12.90 -2.39 -2.59
N LEU A 237 12.77 -3.60 -2.02
CA LEU A 237 13.74 -4.17 -1.09
C LEU A 237 14.90 -4.86 -1.81
N LEU A 238 14.61 -5.67 -2.83
CA LEU A 238 15.60 -6.41 -3.62
C LEU A 238 16.01 -5.61 -4.85
N LEU A 239 17.02 -4.75 -4.71
CA LEU A 239 17.44 -3.85 -5.80
C LEU A 239 17.96 -4.57 -7.04
N GLY A 240 18.48 -5.79 -6.92
CA GLY A 240 18.84 -6.64 -8.08
C GLY A 240 17.63 -6.99 -8.93
N TYR A 241 16.53 -7.38 -8.29
CA TYR A 241 15.25 -7.64 -8.95
C TYR A 241 14.67 -6.37 -9.59
N GLU A 242 14.67 -5.26 -8.85
CA GLU A 242 14.20 -3.97 -9.35
C GLU A 242 15.02 -3.49 -10.56
N GLN A 243 16.35 -3.59 -10.49
CA GLN A 243 17.24 -3.24 -11.59
C GLN A 243 16.99 -4.11 -12.82
N ALA A 244 16.83 -5.41 -12.64
CA ALA A 244 16.55 -6.37 -13.73
C ALA A 244 15.25 -6.03 -14.48
N LEU A 245 14.27 -5.44 -13.80
CA LEU A 245 13.00 -5.00 -14.38
C LEU A 245 12.93 -3.49 -14.67
N THR A 246 14.05 -2.77 -14.57
CA THR A 246 14.09 -1.34 -14.93
C THR A 246 14.24 -1.19 -16.45
N ARG A 247 13.41 -0.35 -17.04
CA ARG A 247 13.38 -0.11 -18.50
C ARG A 247 13.41 1.39 -18.79
N ILE A 248 14.02 1.73 -19.96
CA ILE A 248 13.90 3.06 -20.54
C ILE A 248 12.57 3.15 -21.29
N ASP A 249 11.82 4.19 -21.04
CA ASP A 249 10.62 4.50 -21.82
C ASP A 249 11.01 5.11 -23.18
N SER A 250 10.64 4.46 -24.26
CA SER A 250 10.99 4.89 -25.62
C SER A 250 10.36 6.23 -26.03
N THR A 251 9.34 6.69 -25.30
CA THR A 251 8.64 7.94 -25.62
C THR A 251 9.23 9.15 -24.91
N SER A 252 9.73 8.98 -23.68
CA SER A 252 10.29 10.09 -22.88
C SER A 252 11.81 10.01 -22.71
N GLY A 253 12.42 8.85 -22.91
CA GLY A 253 13.82 8.60 -22.59
C GLY A 253 14.11 8.43 -21.10
N ASP A 254 13.09 8.43 -20.24
CA ASP A 254 13.19 8.28 -18.81
C ASP A 254 13.24 6.81 -18.39
N TRP A 255 13.82 6.56 -17.21
CA TRP A 255 13.89 5.24 -16.61
C TRP A 255 12.70 4.97 -15.69
N TYR A 256 12.11 3.79 -15.82
CA TYR A 256 11.01 3.31 -14.96
C TYR A 256 11.33 1.94 -14.38
N ALA A 257 11.07 1.75 -13.08
CA ALA A 257 10.92 0.44 -12.49
C ALA A 257 9.62 -0.18 -13.03
N THR A 258 9.72 -1.19 -13.88
CA THR A 258 8.54 -1.84 -14.49
C THR A 258 8.07 -3.07 -13.72
N SER A 259 8.58 -3.25 -12.49
CA SER A 259 8.14 -4.23 -11.50
C SER A 259 6.79 -3.90 -10.87
N GLY A 260 6.42 -2.61 -10.83
CA GLY A 260 5.16 -2.11 -10.30
C GLY A 260 4.91 -0.66 -10.70
N HIS A 261 3.67 -0.19 -10.54
CA HIS A 261 3.33 1.19 -10.90
C HIS A 261 3.94 2.20 -9.92
N MET A 262 3.96 1.86 -8.63
CA MET A 262 4.55 2.61 -7.54
C MET A 262 5.45 1.69 -6.71
N ILE A 263 6.60 2.17 -6.30
CA ILE A 263 7.49 1.47 -5.37
C ILE A 263 7.74 2.34 -4.15
N TRP A 264 8.05 1.74 -3.00
CA TRP A 264 8.38 2.54 -1.82
C TRP A 264 9.69 2.10 -1.15
N ILE A 265 10.29 3.05 -0.45
CA ILE A 265 11.46 2.84 0.41
C ILE A 265 10.95 2.58 1.82
N GLY A 266 11.39 1.47 2.42
CA GLY A 266 11.06 1.09 3.79
C GLY A 266 11.74 1.97 4.84
N ASP A 267 11.23 1.94 6.07
CA ASP A 267 11.80 2.71 7.19
C ASP A 267 13.24 2.29 7.55
N ARG A 268 13.62 1.04 7.23
CA ARG A 268 14.96 0.49 7.48
C ARG A 268 15.96 0.73 6.35
N THR A 269 15.51 1.21 5.18
CA THR A 269 16.33 1.34 3.97
C THR A 269 16.37 2.76 3.40
N ARG A 270 15.94 3.76 4.18
CA ARG A 270 15.82 5.17 3.77
C ARG A 270 17.03 6.04 4.11
N GLN A 271 18.19 5.47 4.35
CA GLN A 271 19.41 6.25 4.59
C GLN A 271 19.77 7.02 3.31
N LEU A 272 20.03 8.33 3.46
CA LEU A 272 20.18 9.28 2.35
C LEU A 272 21.31 8.89 1.36
N ASP A 273 22.39 8.34 1.89
CA ASP A 273 23.61 7.96 1.16
C ASP A 273 23.68 6.47 0.81
N HIS A 274 22.55 5.76 0.89
CA HIS A 274 22.49 4.31 0.65
C HIS A 274 21.80 3.95 -0.67
N ALA A 275 21.95 2.69 -1.04
CA ALA A 275 21.57 2.10 -2.31
C ALA A 275 20.08 2.30 -2.67
N HIS A 276 19.15 2.17 -1.70
CA HIS A 276 17.70 2.27 -1.98
C HIS A 276 17.30 3.68 -2.38
N VAL A 277 17.84 4.70 -1.72
CA VAL A 277 17.60 6.10 -2.09
C VAL A 277 18.27 6.41 -3.43
N GLU A 278 19.50 5.93 -3.65
CA GLU A 278 20.20 6.08 -4.94
C GLU A 278 19.41 5.47 -6.10
N TYR A 279 18.92 4.25 -5.95
CA TYR A 279 18.09 3.62 -6.99
C TYR A 279 16.80 4.41 -7.27
N CYS A 280 16.05 4.72 -6.20
CA CYS A 280 14.73 5.35 -6.33
C CYS A 280 14.79 6.79 -6.87
N ARG A 281 15.90 7.55 -6.62
CA ARG A 281 15.99 8.92 -7.13
C ARG A 281 16.01 9.03 -8.66
N GLY A 282 16.40 7.96 -9.35
CA GLY A 282 16.55 8.01 -10.80
C GLY A 282 15.41 7.39 -11.60
N VAL A 283 14.56 6.54 -11.02
CA VAL A 283 13.36 6.04 -11.70
C VAL A 283 12.24 7.07 -11.59
N LYS A 284 11.41 7.20 -12.61
CA LYS A 284 10.34 8.23 -12.71
C LYS A 284 8.97 7.77 -12.20
N ASN A 285 8.88 6.57 -11.62
CA ASN A 285 7.68 6.08 -10.95
C ASN A 285 7.24 7.02 -9.81
N PRO A 286 5.96 7.08 -9.45
CA PRO A 286 5.55 7.53 -8.13
C PRO A 286 6.29 6.74 -7.05
N LEU A 287 6.75 7.41 -6.02
CA LEU A 287 7.50 6.82 -4.90
C LEU A 287 6.73 6.94 -3.59
N GLY A 288 6.89 5.93 -2.74
CA GLY A 288 6.55 5.99 -1.32
C GLY A 288 7.81 6.09 -0.46
N LEU A 289 7.71 6.77 0.68
CA LEU A 289 8.75 6.83 1.70
C LEU A 289 8.13 6.58 3.07
N LYS A 290 8.54 5.50 3.74
CA LYS A 290 8.08 5.20 5.10
C LYS A 290 8.72 6.17 6.10
N CYS A 291 7.88 6.82 6.90
CA CYS A 291 8.26 7.80 7.91
C CYS A 291 7.88 7.29 9.30
N GLY A 292 8.83 6.68 10.00
CA GLY A 292 8.68 6.20 11.36
C GLY A 292 9.26 7.16 12.42
N PRO A 293 9.19 6.82 13.72
CA PRO A 293 9.58 7.71 14.83
C PRO A 293 11.04 8.21 14.80
N SER A 294 11.92 7.53 14.07
CA SER A 294 13.33 7.92 13.96
C SER A 294 13.63 9.00 12.91
N ILE A 295 12.61 9.42 12.12
CA ILE A 295 12.83 10.45 11.11
C ILE A 295 12.75 11.85 11.73
N THR A 296 13.75 12.68 11.43
CA THR A 296 13.77 14.10 11.84
C THR A 296 13.29 14.98 10.68
N PRO A 297 12.79 16.20 10.93
CA PRO A 297 12.45 17.16 9.88
C PRO A 297 13.57 17.40 8.88
N ASP A 298 14.81 17.64 9.37
CA ASP A 298 15.97 17.88 8.49
C ASP A 298 16.31 16.67 7.59
N ASN A 299 16.23 15.48 8.15
CA ASN A 299 16.47 14.25 7.37
C ASN A 299 15.35 14.03 6.33
N LEU A 300 14.09 14.29 6.70
CA LEU A 300 12.96 14.22 5.78
C LEU A 300 13.13 15.18 4.60
N LEU A 301 13.48 16.45 4.85
CA LEU A 301 13.68 17.43 3.77
C LEU A 301 14.81 17.02 2.81
N LYS A 302 15.93 16.51 3.33
CA LYS A 302 17.03 16.00 2.50
C LYS A 302 16.59 14.79 1.64
N LEU A 303 15.77 13.90 2.18
CA LEU A 303 15.20 12.77 1.45
C LEU A 303 14.22 13.24 0.36
N ILE A 304 13.38 14.24 0.65
CA ILE A 304 12.51 14.86 -0.34
C ILE A 304 13.32 15.48 -1.47
N ASP A 305 14.38 16.24 -1.15
CA ASP A 305 15.27 16.86 -2.15
C ASP A 305 15.97 15.83 -3.05
N ALA A 306 16.35 14.68 -2.48
CA ALA A 306 16.96 13.60 -3.24
C ALA A 306 15.96 12.86 -4.16
N LEU A 307 14.72 12.61 -3.67
CA LEU A 307 13.73 11.78 -4.34
C LEU A 307 12.76 12.57 -5.25
N ASN A 308 12.60 13.87 -4.97
CA ASN A 308 11.74 14.79 -5.72
C ASN A 308 12.39 16.16 -5.90
N PRO A 309 13.57 16.25 -6.55
CA PRO A 309 14.30 17.50 -6.71
C PRO A 309 13.55 18.57 -7.51
N GLU A 310 12.64 18.15 -8.39
CA GLU A 310 11.83 19.03 -9.22
C GLU A 310 10.55 19.51 -8.50
N ASN A 311 10.35 19.10 -7.24
CA ASN A 311 9.17 19.40 -6.44
C ASN A 311 7.85 19.07 -7.19
N GLU A 312 7.85 17.95 -7.93
CA GLU A 312 6.72 17.50 -8.76
C GLU A 312 5.61 16.93 -7.88
N ALA A 313 4.39 17.46 -8.01
CA ALA A 313 3.23 16.91 -7.32
C ALA A 313 2.93 15.47 -7.77
N GLY A 314 2.57 14.60 -6.80
CA GLY A 314 2.29 13.19 -7.07
C GLY A 314 3.53 12.30 -7.21
N ARG A 315 4.74 12.87 -7.19
CA ARG A 315 5.99 12.11 -7.26
C ARG A 315 6.27 11.35 -5.96
N LEU A 316 6.06 11.98 -4.80
CA LEU A 316 6.43 11.41 -3.51
C LEU A 316 5.25 11.35 -2.54
N THR A 317 5.01 10.16 -2.00
CA THR A 317 4.06 9.90 -0.92
C THR A 317 4.82 9.61 0.38
N LEU A 318 4.60 10.41 1.40
CA LEU A 318 5.13 10.22 2.75
C LEU A 318 4.17 9.33 3.54
N ILE A 319 4.61 8.13 3.88
CA ILE A 319 3.78 7.12 4.55
C ILE A 319 4.11 7.14 6.04
N ALA A 320 3.31 7.89 6.81
CA ALA A 320 3.47 8.08 8.24
C ALA A 320 3.08 6.80 9.01
N ARG A 321 4.00 6.30 9.88
CA ARG A 321 3.83 5.05 10.64
C ARG A 321 4.39 5.17 12.06
N PHE A 322 3.72 5.90 12.92
CA PHE A 322 4.26 6.22 14.25
C PHE A 322 3.72 5.35 15.38
N GLY A 323 2.51 4.84 15.25
CA GLY A 323 1.73 4.24 16.31
C GLY A 323 0.75 5.25 16.92
N HIS A 324 -0.36 4.73 17.44
CA HIS A 324 -1.46 5.53 17.98
C HIS A 324 -1.05 6.45 19.13
N ASP A 325 -0.04 6.07 19.89
CA ASP A 325 0.49 6.79 21.07
C ASP A 325 1.59 7.82 20.73
N LYS A 326 2.17 7.76 19.52
CA LYS A 326 3.31 8.60 19.12
C LYS A 326 3.05 9.53 17.96
N VAL A 327 1.98 9.30 17.20
CA VAL A 327 1.67 10.11 16.01
C VAL A 327 1.55 11.60 16.35
N GLY A 328 0.95 11.95 17.50
CA GLY A 328 0.80 13.33 17.98
C GLY A 328 2.11 14.04 18.30
N GLU A 329 3.15 13.29 18.70
CA GLU A 329 4.47 13.86 18.97
C GLU A 329 5.29 14.13 17.70
N HIS A 330 5.21 13.22 16.74
CA HIS A 330 6.12 13.21 15.58
C HIS A 330 5.56 13.91 14.35
N LEU A 331 4.31 13.64 13.99
CA LEU A 331 3.73 14.08 12.72
C LEU A 331 3.65 15.61 12.55
N PRO A 332 3.23 16.41 13.56
CA PRO A 332 3.12 17.88 13.40
C PRO A 332 4.44 18.54 13.01
N LYS A 333 5.56 18.08 13.57
CA LYS A 333 6.91 18.63 13.30
C LYS A 333 7.31 18.40 11.83
N LEU A 334 6.95 17.26 11.28
CA LEU A 334 7.25 16.90 9.89
C LEU A 334 6.37 17.69 8.92
N ILE A 335 5.07 17.81 9.22
CA ILE A 335 4.14 18.61 8.41
C ILE A 335 4.64 20.05 8.32
N ARG A 336 4.90 20.68 9.46
CA ARG A 336 5.36 22.09 9.51
C ARG A 336 6.67 22.30 8.71
N ALA A 337 7.59 21.35 8.77
CA ALA A 337 8.83 21.44 8.00
C ALA A 337 8.59 21.35 6.48
N VAL A 338 7.74 20.43 6.06
CA VAL A 338 7.37 20.23 4.65
C VAL A 338 6.62 21.44 4.09
N GLU A 339 5.62 21.95 4.83
CA GLU A 339 4.83 23.12 4.45
C GLU A 339 5.68 24.41 4.41
N LYS A 340 6.56 24.62 5.39
CA LYS A 340 7.47 25.78 5.43
C LYS A 340 8.37 25.87 4.20
N GLU A 341 8.83 24.71 3.68
CA GLU A 341 9.68 24.64 2.51
C GLU A 341 8.88 24.51 1.19
N GLY A 342 7.54 24.56 1.25
CA GLY A 342 6.65 24.48 0.08
C GLY A 342 6.80 23.16 -0.72
N ARG A 343 7.11 22.06 -0.04
CA ARG A 343 7.32 20.77 -0.69
C ARG A 343 5.99 20.09 -1.03
N LYS A 344 5.84 19.67 -2.28
CA LYS A 344 4.63 18.98 -2.78
C LYS A 344 4.75 17.49 -2.53
N VAL A 345 4.00 16.99 -1.57
CA VAL A 345 3.96 15.57 -1.20
C VAL A 345 2.54 15.10 -0.97
N VAL A 346 2.32 13.79 -1.05
CA VAL A 346 1.10 13.15 -0.56
C VAL A 346 1.37 12.64 0.84
N TRP A 347 0.53 12.96 1.80
CA TRP A 347 0.55 12.36 3.13
C TRP A 347 -0.37 11.16 3.19
N SER A 348 0.11 10.01 3.65
CA SER A 348 -0.66 8.78 3.83
C SER A 348 -0.40 8.18 5.21
N CYS A 349 -1.44 7.74 5.91
CA CYS A 349 -1.35 7.08 7.21
C CYS A 349 -1.15 5.58 7.06
N ASP A 350 -0.09 5.03 7.63
CA ASP A 350 0.10 3.59 7.84
C ASP A 350 -0.14 3.26 9.33
N PRO A 351 -1.36 2.92 9.71
CA PRO A 351 -1.70 2.65 11.11
C PRO A 351 -1.38 1.22 11.53
N MET A 352 -0.69 0.47 10.65
CA MET A 352 -0.42 -0.95 10.90
C MET A 352 0.89 -1.16 11.65
N HIS A 353 2.00 -0.61 11.10
CA HIS A 353 3.35 -0.97 11.54
C HIS A 353 3.76 -0.40 12.90
N GLY A 354 3.11 0.67 13.38
CA GLY A 354 3.33 1.23 14.71
C GLY A 354 2.51 0.56 15.82
N ASN A 355 1.51 -0.26 15.46
CA ASN A 355 0.52 -0.80 16.41
C ASN A 355 0.60 -2.32 16.61
N THR A 356 1.69 -2.96 16.17
CA THR A 356 1.87 -4.40 16.34
C THR A 356 2.26 -4.72 17.79
N ILE A 357 1.54 -5.67 18.38
CA ILE A 357 1.81 -6.22 19.72
C ILE A 357 1.87 -7.76 19.65
N THR A 358 2.22 -8.39 20.76
CA THR A 358 2.11 -9.85 20.93
C THR A 358 1.01 -10.14 21.95
N ALA A 359 0.07 -11.01 21.61
CA ALA A 359 -0.98 -11.51 22.49
C ALA A 359 -1.21 -13.00 22.22
N ALA A 360 -1.44 -13.80 23.27
CA ALA A 360 -1.62 -15.26 23.20
C ALA A 360 -0.52 -15.98 22.34
N GLY A 361 0.71 -15.47 22.34
CA GLY A 361 1.82 -16.04 21.56
C GLY A 361 1.87 -15.63 20.08
N TYR A 362 0.90 -14.87 19.59
CA TYR A 362 0.82 -14.37 18.21
C TYR A 362 1.10 -12.87 18.13
N LYS A 363 1.69 -12.44 17.03
CA LYS A 363 1.67 -11.01 16.67
C LYS A 363 0.24 -10.64 16.31
N THR A 364 -0.21 -9.48 16.76
CA THR A 364 -1.54 -8.96 16.40
C THR A 364 -1.52 -7.43 16.38
N ARG A 365 -2.59 -6.85 15.87
CA ARG A 365 -2.84 -5.40 15.90
C ARG A 365 -4.25 -5.15 16.39
N PRO A 366 -4.41 -4.50 17.55
CA PRO A 366 -5.74 -4.12 18.04
C PRO A 366 -6.38 -3.11 17.07
N PHE A 367 -7.58 -3.40 16.59
CA PHE A 367 -8.31 -2.57 15.63
C PHE A 367 -8.54 -1.14 16.16
N ASP A 368 -8.80 -1.01 17.46
CA ASP A 368 -8.98 0.30 18.10
C ASP A 368 -7.72 1.18 18.03
N ARG A 369 -6.51 0.58 18.12
CA ARG A 369 -5.26 1.32 17.97
C ARG A 369 -5.05 1.76 16.52
N ILE A 370 -5.40 0.91 15.55
CA ILE A 370 -5.38 1.26 14.13
C ILE A 370 -6.28 2.45 13.87
N LEU A 371 -7.52 2.39 14.35
CA LEU A 371 -8.49 3.47 14.20
C LEU A 371 -8.02 4.77 14.91
N SER A 372 -7.48 4.65 16.11
CA SER A 372 -6.98 5.80 16.88
C SER A 372 -5.84 6.52 16.16
N GLU A 373 -4.90 5.80 15.54
CA GLU A 373 -3.82 6.44 14.77
C GLU A 373 -4.38 7.15 13.53
N VAL A 374 -5.35 6.54 12.82
CA VAL A 374 -6.02 7.19 11.68
C VAL A 374 -6.75 8.46 12.11
N GLN A 375 -7.54 8.42 13.19
CA GLN A 375 -8.23 9.60 13.71
C GLN A 375 -7.26 10.73 14.06
N SER A 376 -6.19 10.39 14.81
CA SER A 376 -5.15 11.36 15.16
C SER A 376 -4.46 11.94 13.94
N PHE A 377 -4.18 11.13 12.91
CA PHE A 377 -3.60 11.60 11.66
C PHE A 377 -4.49 12.66 10.98
N PHE A 378 -5.79 12.39 10.86
CA PHE A 378 -6.74 13.34 10.28
C PHE A 378 -6.86 14.64 11.11
N ASP A 379 -6.95 14.52 12.43
CA ASP A 379 -7.10 15.67 13.31
C ASP A 379 -5.84 16.54 13.33
N ILE A 380 -4.65 15.95 13.28
CA ILE A 380 -3.37 16.66 13.17
C ILE A 380 -3.31 17.43 11.85
N HIS A 381 -3.62 16.80 10.72
CA HIS A 381 -3.61 17.47 9.43
C HIS A 381 -4.57 18.67 9.40
N ARG A 382 -5.76 18.53 9.97
CA ARG A 382 -6.71 19.65 10.10
C ARG A 382 -6.16 20.78 10.96
N SER A 383 -5.52 20.44 12.09
CA SER A 383 -4.96 21.45 12.99
C SER A 383 -3.75 22.19 12.42
N GLU A 384 -2.98 21.53 11.55
CA GLU A 384 -1.83 22.11 10.87
C GLU A 384 -2.20 22.77 9.52
N GLY A 385 -3.46 22.71 9.10
CA GLY A 385 -3.93 23.29 7.83
C GLY A 385 -3.42 22.56 6.59
N SER A 386 -3.03 21.30 6.72
CA SER A 386 -2.55 20.43 5.65
C SER A 386 -3.58 19.35 5.29
N HIS A 387 -3.33 18.57 4.22
CA HIS A 387 -4.29 17.60 3.71
C HIS A 387 -3.95 16.15 4.10
N PRO A 388 -4.86 15.37 4.75
CA PRO A 388 -4.70 13.95 5.02
C PRO A 388 -5.00 13.15 3.75
N GLY A 389 -4.01 13.00 2.87
CA GLY A 389 -4.18 12.53 1.50
C GLY A 389 -4.56 11.06 1.36
N GLY A 390 -4.31 10.18 2.35
CA GLY A 390 -4.63 8.77 2.18
C GLY A 390 -4.38 7.87 3.37
N ILE A 391 -4.67 6.57 3.16
CA ILE A 391 -4.35 5.49 4.09
C ILE A 391 -3.56 4.38 3.39
N HIS A 392 -2.69 3.69 4.14
CA HIS A 392 -1.85 2.59 3.70
C HIS A 392 -2.01 1.42 4.68
N VAL A 393 -2.71 0.36 4.28
CA VAL A 393 -3.12 -0.71 5.20
C VAL A 393 -2.67 -2.10 4.74
N GLU A 394 -2.35 -2.98 5.69
CA GLU A 394 -2.16 -4.40 5.44
C GLU A 394 -3.48 -5.12 5.63
N MET A 395 -3.99 -5.72 4.57
CA MET A 395 -5.31 -6.36 4.52
C MET A 395 -5.34 -7.55 3.57
N THR A 396 -6.33 -8.41 3.75
CA THR A 396 -6.62 -9.53 2.86
C THR A 396 -8.12 -9.60 2.55
N GLY A 397 -8.49 -10.25 1.45
CA GLY A 397 -9.87 -10.56 1.12
C GLY A 397 -10.46 -11.74 1.91
N LYS A 398 -9.64 -12.40 2.73
CA LYS A 398 -10.02 -13.57 3.52
C LYS A 398 -10.59 -13.20 4.89
N ASN A 399 -11.33 -14.14 5.48
CA ASN A 399 -11.82 -14.03 6.86
C ASN A 399 -10.77 -14.59 7.85
N VAL A 400 -9.60 -13.97 7.92
CA VAL A 400 -8.55 -14.33 8.88
C VAL A 400 -8.80 -13.73 10.27
N THR A 401 -8.16 -14.30 11.31
CA THR A 401 -8.20 -13.81 12.68
C THR A 401 -6.81 -13.34 13.12
N GLU A 402 -6.20 -12.41 12.35
CA GLU A 402 -4.83 -11.93 12.59
C GLU A 402 -4.79 -10.64 13.43
N CYS A 403 -5.83 -9.79 13.32
CA CYS A 403 -6.01 -8.58 14.11
C CYS A 403 -7.16 -8.73 15.10
N THR A 404 -6.95 -8.28 16.34
CA THR A 404 -7.99 -8.33 17.38
C THR A 404 -8.98 -7.16 17.25
N GLY A 405 -10.20 -7.35 17.78
CA GLY A 405 -11.24 -6.31 17.76
C GLY A 405 -12.02 -6.23 16.45
N GLY A 406 -12.50 -5.03 16.13
CA GLY A 406 -13.46 -4.79 15.06
C GLY A 406 -14.89 -5.21 15.44
N ALA A 407 -15.84 -5.05 14.50
CA ALA A 407 -17.27 -5.33 14.76
C ALA A 407 -17.57 -6.75 15.23
N ARG A 408 -16.73 -7.72 14.85
CA ARG A 408 -16.83 -9.11 15.33
C ARG A 408 -16.12 -9.37 16.65
N ALA A 409 -15.51 -8.36 17.26
CA ALA A 409 -14.83 -8.40 18.55
C ALA A 409 -13.83 -9.57 18.70
N ILE A 410 -13.03 -9.83 17.65
CA ILE A 410 -12.03 -10.92 17.66
C ILE A 410 -11.14 -10.80 18.89
N THR A 411 -11.08 -11.86 19.72
CA THR A 411 -10.28 -11.92 20.94
C THR A 411 -8.85 -12.41 20.67
N ALA A 412 -7.98 -12.33 21.68
CA ALA A 412 -6.61 -12.84 21.56
C ALA A 412 -6.58 -14.39 21.45
N GLU A 413 -7.52 -15.08 22.06
CA GLU A 413 -7.66 -16.53 22.04
C GLU A 413 -8.09 -17.04 20.64
N GLU A 414 -8.88 -16.26 19.91
CA GLU A 414 -9.35 -16.61 18.57
C GLU A 414 -8.28 -16.39 17.48
N LEU A 415 -7.13 -15.76 17.78
CA LEU A 415 -6.07 -15.55 16.81
C LEU A 415 -5.60 -16.87 16.17
N GLN A 416 -5.54 -17.96 16.96
CA GLN A 416 -5.12 -19.27 16.47
C GLN A 416 -6.03 -19.90 15.41
N ASP A 417 -7.30 -19.48 15.32
CA ASP A 417 -8.31 -20.16 14.51
C ASP A 417 -8.04 -20.05 13.01
N ARG A 418 -7.63 -18.85 12.55
CA ARG A 418 -7.34 -18.56 11.14
C ARG A 418 -6.17 -17.58 11.00
N TYR A 419 -5.05 -17.89 11.62
CA TYR A 419 -3.81 -17.11 11.55
C TYR A 419 -2.97 -17.59 10.37
N HIS A 420 -3.09 -16.92 9.22
CA HIS A 420 -2.50 -17.39 7.95
C HIS A 420 -1.21 -16.64 7.55
N THR A 421 -0.97 -15.46 8.11
CA THR A 421 0.23 -14.69 7.75
C THR A 421 1.52 -15.37 8.20
N HIS A 422 2.53 -15.35 7.32
CA HIS A 422 3.90 -15.74 7.66
C HIS A 422 4.76 -14.56 8.17
N CYS A 423 4.23 -13.35 8.15
CA CYS A 423 4.93 -12.11 8.51
C CYS A 423 4.21 -11.35 9.62
N ASP A 424 3.49 -10.29 9.24
CA ASP A 424 2.77 -9.44 10.19
C ASP A 424 1.25 -9.52 9.94
N PRO A 425 0.44 -9.33 11.00
CA PRO A 425 -1.00 -9.50 10.94
C PRO A 425 -1.69 -8.50 9.99
N ARG A 426 -2.69 -8.99 9.27
CA ARG A 426 -3.50 -8.24 8.29
C ARG A 426 -4.93 -8.04 8.81
N LEU A 427 -5.55 -6.93 8.43
CA LEU A 427 -7.01 -6.80 8.56
C LEU A 427 -7.69 -7.86 7.69
N ASN A 428 -8.71 -8.50 8.21
CA ASN A 428 -9.59 -9.35 7.43
C ASN A 428 -10.55 -8.51 6.56
N ALA A 429 -11.34 -9.18 5.72
CA ALA A 429 -12.28 -8.52 4.82
C ALA A 429 -13.27 -7.59 5.56
N ASP A 430 -13.86 -8.06 6.66
CA ASP A 430 -14.83 -7.29 7.44
C ASP A 430 -14.18 -6.08 8.11
N GLN A 431 -13.02 -6.26 8.76
CA GLN A 431 -12.27 -5.17 9.40
C GLN A 431 -11.80 -4.11 8.39
N ALA A 432 -11.41 -4.52 7.18
CA ALA A 432 -10.98 -3.60 6.14
C ALA A 432 -12.15 -2.70 5.67
N ILE A 433 -13.33 -3.29 5.43
CA ILE A 433 -14.52 -2.54 5.03
C ILE A 433 -15.02 -1.66 6.19
N GLU A 434 -15.02 -2.18 7.42
CA GLU A 434 -15.34 -1.40 8.63
C GLU A 434 -14.44 -0.17 8.76
N LEU A 435 -13.12 -0.33 8.57
CA LEU A 435 -12.18 0.79 8.58
C LEU A 435 -12.55 1.84 7.52
N ALA A 436 -12.95 1.41 6.32
CA ALA A 436 -13.36 2.34 5.26
C ALA A 436 -14.60 3.16 5.67
N PHE A 437 -15.59 2.55 6.32
CA PHE A 437 -16.74 3.28 6.85
C PHE A 437 -16.34 4.30 7.92
N LEU A 438 -15.45 3.92 8.84
CA LEU A 438 -14.98 4.82 9.90
C LEU A 438 -14.15 5.98 9.35
N VAL A 439 -13.26 5.72 8.36
CA VAL A 439 -12.51 6.77 7.64
C VAL A 439 -13.48 7.68 6.86
N SER A 440 -14.56 7.12 6.31
CA SER A 440 -15.57 7.90 5.61
C SER A 440 -16.24 8.97 6.48
N GLU A 441 -16.45 8.66 7.75
CA GLU A 441 -16.97 9.65 8.73
C GLU A 441 -15.96 10.80 8.95
N LEU A 442 -14.65 10.50 8.94
CA LEU A 442 -13.61 11.52 9.08
C LEU A 442 -13.52 12.42 7.85
N LEU A 443 -13.62 11.86 6.65
CA LEU A 443 -13.66 12.64 5.40
C LEU A 443 -14.86 13.59 5.36
N ARG A 444 -16.04 13.12 5.74
CA ARG A 444 -17.27 13.96 5.78
C ARG A 444 -17.18 15.13 6.77
N LYS A 445 -16.52 14.96 7.90
CA LYS A 445 -16.30 16.05 8.85
C LYS A 445 -15.44 17.17 8.24
N GLY A 446 -14.45 16.82 7.43
CA GLY A 446 -13.61 17.78 6.71
C GLY A 446 -14.42 18.62 5.72
N THR A 447 -15.14 17.96 4.82
CA THR A 447 -15.98 18.64 3.79
C THR A 447 -17.06 19.54 4.39
N ALA A 448 -17.69 19.13 5.49
CA ALA A 448 -18.70 19.96 6.17
C ALA A 448 -18.12 21.23 6.81
N THR A 449 -16.87 21.20 7.26
CA THR A 449 -16.17 22.35 7.82
C THR A 449 -15.77 23.34 6.72
N GLU A 450 -15.25 22.85 5.60
CA GLU A 450 -14.87 23.66 4.43
C GLU A 450 -16.09 24.35 3.80
N GLN A 451 -17.21 23.64 3.65
CA GLN A 451 -18.45 24.23 3.14
C GLN A 451 -19.00 25.33 4.04
N LYS A 452 -18.92 25.19 5.37
CA LYS A 452 -19.31 26.25 6.30
C LYS A 452 -18.39 27.46 6.23
N GLN A 453 -17.11 27.28 6.01
CA GLN A 453 -16.17 28.40 5.83
C GLN A 453 -16.40 29.13 4.51
N ALA A 454 -16.67 28.40 3.42
CA ALA A 454 -16.95 28.98 2.10
C ALA A 454 -18.29 29.74 2.03
N VAL A 455 -19.28 29.39 2.87
CA VAL A 455 -20.56 30.09 2.97
C VAL A 455 -20.43 31.36 3.82
N ASN A 456 -19.43 31.43 4.71
CA ASN A 456 -19.20 32.56 5.62
C ASN A 456 -18.09 33.52 5.12
N ALA A 457 -17.47 33.24 3.99
CA ALA A 457 -16.49 34.11 3.30
C ALA A 457 -17.12 34.81 2.09
#